data_daae2cf70a149d91bc2886a23fe38301
#
_entry.id   daae2cf70a149d91bc2886a23fe38301
#
_cell.length_a   1.000
_cell.length_b   1.000
_cell.length_c   1.000
_cell.angle_alpha   90.00
_cell.angle_beta   90.00
_cell.angle_gamma   90.00
#
_symmetry.space_group_name_H-M   'P 1'
#
loop_
_entity.id
_entity.type
_entity.pdbx_description
1 polymer ?
#
loop_
_entity_poly.entity_id
_entity_poly.type
_entity_poly.pdbx_seq_one_letter_code
_entity_poly.pdbx_strand_id
1 'polypeptide(L)'
;MTIESAKWEATQEQAAGDDPGSAEPEIWRLLIVHRTVLTYPDTVTTSYNEVRMQPSDEPGQAVLSARLEIDPFEGVLSYVDYFGTRVSAFDVHRPHRHLAVTATTTVETFPPAASWPGASGTAGGAGSGGPAPMTWVELAGAGLDDPFEEYLSPTPLTALDDELAGIADDIRQNSAGPSDAAARVCSWVHSTLTYETGATGVSTSAVEAYIARRGVCQDLSHLAIGMLRSMGVPTRYVSGYLHPGGTVEVGKAITGESHAWIEWFDGSWNRFDPTNLTAPGQAHVVVGRGRDYRDVPPMKGVYAGPDATGNDVTVRITRLR
;
A
#
# COMPACT_ATOMS: atom_id res chain seq x y z
N MET A 1 -23.00 17.90 -9.30
CA MET A 1 -22.13 18.06 -10.49
C MET A 1 -21.40 16.74 -10.59
N THR A 2 -21.82 15.91 -11.53
CA THR A 2 -21.50 14.49 -11.63
C THR A 2 -20.11 14.34 -12.26
N ILE A 3 -19.17 13.71 -11.54
CA ILE A 3 -17.87 13.36 -12.09
C ILE A 3 -18.03 12.01 -12.77
N GLU A 4 -17.89 11.99 -14.09
CA GLU A 4 -17.92 10.78 -14.90
C GLU A 4 -16.78 9.83 -14.48
N SER A 5 -17.18 8.61 -14.15
CA SER A 5 -16.27 7.48 -13.95
C SER A 5 -15.60 7.13 -15.28
N ALA A 6 -14.32 7.44 -15.41
CA ALA A 6 -13.52 6.97 -16.52
C ALA A 6 -13.38 5.45 -16.42
N LYS A 7 -14.08 4.73 -17.28
CA LYS A 7 -13.92 3.29 -17.46
C LYS A 7 -12.53 3.00 -18.03
N TRP A 8 -11.75 2.22 -17.29
CA TRP A 8 -10.52 1.61 -17.78
C TRP A 8 -10.89 0.43 -18.70
N GLU A 9 -10.80 0.62 -20.01
CA GLU A 9 -10.78 -0.48 -21.00
C GLU A 9 -9.33 -0.73 -21.40
N ALA A 10 -8.80 -1.89 -21.01
CA ALA A 10 -7.49 -2.36 -21.45
C ALA A 10 -7.58 -2.74 -22.94
N THR A 11 -7.01 -1.92 -23.80
CA THR A 11 -6.80 -2.27 -25.21
C THR A 11 -5.44 -2.97 -25.30
N GLN A 12 -5.47 -4.29 -25.51
CA GLN A 12 -4.30 -5.04 -25.94
C GLN A 12 -4.11 -4.80 -27.44
N GLU A 13 -3.15 -3.98 -27.81
CA GLU A 13 -2.64 -3.95 -29.18
C GLU A 13 -1.23 -4.56 -29.20
N GLN A 14 -1.11 -5.68 -29.89
CA GLN A 14 0.14 -6.36 -30.20
C GLN A 14 0.97 -5.48 -31.12
N ALA A 15 2.10 -4.99 -30.64
CA ALA A 15 3.20 -4.56 -31.51
C ALA A 15 4.19 -5.72 -31.63
N ALA A 16 4.26 -6.31 -32.80
CA ALA A 16 5.27 -7.29 -33.17
C ALA A 16 6.57 -6.57 -33.60
N GLY A 17 7.70 -7.04 -33.07
CA GLY A 17 9.00 -6.96 -33.72
C GLY A 17 9.85 -5.75 -33.36
N ASP A 18 10.70 -5.93 -32.34
CA ASP A 18 12.08 -5.45 -32.41
C ASP A 18 12.97 -6.33 -31.52
N ASP A 19 14.18 -6.60 -31.98
CA ASP A 19 15.21 -7.46 -31.41
C ASP A 19 15.48 -7.13 -29.91
N PRO A 20 15.48 -8.09 -28.94
CA PRO A 20 15.78 -7.81 -27.55
C PRO A 20 17.30 -7.72 -27.33
N GLY A 21 17.95 -6.78 -27.99
CA GLY A 21 19.34 -6.37 -27.75
C GLY A 21 19.40 -5.32 -26.64
N SER A 22 19.76 -5.74 -25.41
CA SER A 22 20.38 -4.95 -24.34
C SER A 22 19.84 -3.53 -24.07
N ALA A 23 18.55 -3.31 -23.98
CA ALA A 23 18.05 -2.09 -23.36
C ALA A 23 18.34 -2.17 -21.85
N GLU A 24 19.11 -1.24 -21.31
CA GLU A 24 19.26 -1.11 -19.86
C GLU A 24 17.87 -1.00 -19.23
N PRO A 25 17.62 -1.65 -18.08
CA PRO A 25 16.32 -1.62 -17.44
C PRO A 25 15.92 -0.17 -17.16
N GLU A 26 14.78 0.25 -17.70
CA GLU A 26 14.30 1.61 -17.58
C GLU A 26 14.03 1.97 -16.12
N ILE A 27 14.79 2.89 -15.54
CA ILE A 27 14.59 3.40 -14.17
C ILE A 27 13.56 4.53 -14.23
N TRP A 28 12.50 4.44 -13.43
CA TRP A 28 11.56 5.54 -13.32
C TRP A 28 11.99 6.52 -12.24
N ARG A 29 11.87 7.80 -12.53
CA ARG A 29 12.01 8.87 -11.55
C ARG A 29 10.66 9.54 -11.36
N LEU A 30 10.16 9.47 -10.12
CA LEU A 30 8.84 9.98 -9.75
C LEU A 30 8.99 11.17 -8.80
N LEU A 31 8.30 12.26 -9.10
CA LEU A 31 8.06 13.37 -8.18
C LEU A 31 6.68 13.19 -7.58
N ILE A 32 6.62 13.10 -6.26
CA ILE A 32 5.39 12.90 -5.48
C ILE A 32 5.18 14.12 -4.60
N VAL A 33 4.00 14.70 -4.67
CA VAL A 33 3.55 15.79 -3.79
C VAL A 33 2.28 15.34 -3.10
N HIS A 34 2.38 15.05 -1.80
CA HIS A 34 1.24 14.70 -0.95
C HIS A 34 0.96 15.86 -0.01
N ARG A 35 -0.25 16.39 -0.10
CA ARG A 35 -0.71 17.50 0.73
C ARG A 35 -1.97 17.11 1.49
N THR A 36 -1.96 17.34 2.81
CA THR A 36 -3.14 17.19 3.69
C THR A 36 -3.42 18.53 4.36
N VAL A 37 -4.68 18.95 4.36
CA VAL A 37 -5.15 20.18 5.02
C VAL A 37 -6.31 19.85 5.94
N LEU A 38 -6.13 20.12 7.23
CA LEU A 38 -7.21 20.10 8.20
C LEU A 38 -7.72 21.52 8.40
N THR A 39 -9.04 21.69 8.39
CA THR A 39 -9.71 22.96 8.66
C THR A 39 -10.61 22.80 9.88
N TYR A 40 -10.54 23.75 10.79
CA TYR A 40 -11.30 23.73 12.02
C TYR A 40 -12.31 24.88 12.03
N PRO A 41 -13.54 24.67 12.56
CA PRO A 41 -14.58 25.72 12.60
C PRO A 41 -14.23 26.83 13.59
N ASP A 42 -13.41 26.52 14.60
CA ASP A 42 -12.88 27.49 15.57
C ASP A 42 -11.41 27.15 15.89
N THR A 43 -10.84 27.88 16.86
CA THR A 43 -9.43 27.82 17.21
C THR A 43 -9.07 26.50 17.90
N VAL A 44 -8.08 25.80 17.34
CA VAL A 44 -7.30 24.76 18.00
C VAL A 44 -6.14 25.43 18.73
N THR A 45 -5.97 25.15 20.00
CA THR A 45 -4.96 25.80 20.85
C THR A 45 -3.63 25.08 20.84
N THR A 46 -3.65 23.76 20.66
CA THR A 46 -2.46 22.91 20.56
C THR A 46 -2.77 21.64 19.80
N SER A 47 -1.80 21.12 19.06
CA SER A 47 -1.88 19.81 18.42
C SER A 47 -0.55 19.08 18.45
N TYR A 48 -0.60 17.73 18.52
CA TYR A 48 0.54 16.83 18.47
C TYR A 48 0.29 15.87 17.30
N ASN A 49 1.21 15.82 16.36
CA ASN A 49 0.98 15.18 15.08
C ASN A 49 2.15 14.29 14.68
N GLU A 50 1.84 13.21 13.98
CA GLU A 50 2.78 12.36 13.28
C GLU A 50 2.36 12.17 11.84
N VAL A 51 3.31 12.23 10.92
CA VAL A 51 3.07 11.96 9.50
C VAL A 51 4.02 10.89 8.96
N ARG A 52 3.47 10.05 8.10
CA ARG A 52 4.12 8.99 7.36
C ARG A 52 3.84 9.21 5.87
N MET A 53 4.51 10.21 5.29
CA MET A 53 4.31 10.67 3.91
C MET A 53 5.59 10.60 3.08
N GLN A 54 6.72 10.33 3.72
CA GLN A 54 8.02 10.34 3.08
C GLN A 54 8.54 8.91 2.95
N PRO A 55 8.77 8.41 1.72
CA PRO A 55 9.44 7.14 1.48
C PRO A 55 10.84 7.10 2.09
N SER A 56 11.34 5.88 2.31
CA SER A 56 12.74 5.61 2.67
C SER A 56 13.41 4.80 1.56
N ASP A 57 14.76 4.77 1.57
CA ASP A 57 15.50 3.87 0.69
C ASP A 57 15.21 2.42 1.06
N GLU A 58 14.95 1.60 0.03
CA GLU A 58 14.78 0.15 0.19
C GLU A 58 15.12 -0.59 -1.12
N PRO A 59 15.23 -1.93 -1.11
CA PRO A 59 15.39 -2.68 -2.34
C PRO A 59 14.28 -2.39 -3.35
N GLY A 60 14.65 -1.82 -4.50
CA GLY A 60 13.73 -1.43 -5.57
C GLY A 60 13.33 0.04 -5.59
N GLN A 61 13.75 0.87 -4.60
CA GLN A 61 13.56 2.31 -4.64
C GLN A 61 14.70 3.08 -3.95
N ALA A 62 15.03 4.27 -4.48
CA ALA A 62 16.02 5.18 -3.90
C ALA A 62 15.44 6.60 -3.80
N VAL A 63 15.52 7.21 -2.63
CA VAL A 63 15.00 8.56 -2.38
C VAL A 63 16.08 9.59 -2.72
N LEU A 64 15.86 10.37 -3.77
CA LEU A 64 16.80 11.41 -4.19
C LEU A 64 16.65 12.70 -3.39
N SER A 65 15.42 13.03 -3.00
CA SER A 65 15.10 14.15 -2.13
C SER A 65 13.78 13.95 -1.42
N ALA A 66 13.69 14.44 -0.19
CA ALA A 66 12.43 14.44 0.57
C ALA A 66 12.37 15.73 1.40
N ARG A 67 11.28 16.49 1.24
CA ARG A 67 11.00 17.72 1.97
C ARG A 67 9.63 17.64 2.60
N LEU A 68 9.51 18.13 3.83
CA LEU A 68 8.25 18.30 4.54
C LEU A 68 8.04 19.78 4.87
N GLU A 69 6.90 20.30 4.49
CA GLU A 69 6.44 21.67 4.80
C GLU A 69 5.20 21.58 5.65
N ILE A 70 5.16 22.36 6.74
CA ILE A 70 4.07 22.38 7.71
C ILE A 70 3.68 23.82 7.93
N ASP A 71 2.38 24.08 7.96
CA ASP A 71 1.83 25.41 8.26
C ASP A 71 0.62 25.26 9.18
N PRO A 72 0.68 25.83 10.40
CA PRO A 72 1.77 26.61 10.98
C PRO A 72 2.98 25.74 11.41
N PHE A 73 4.21 26.25 11.20
CA PHE A 73 5.44 25.55 11.53
C PHE A 73 6.01 25.97 12.89
N GLU A 74 6.43 24.99 13.71
CA GLU A 74 7.14 25.23 14.98
C GLU A 74 8.40 24.35 15.14
N GLY A 75 8.45 23.20 14.51
CA GLY A 75 9.60 22.28 14.55
C GLY A 75 9.19 20.88 14.14
N VAL A 76 10.15 20.06 13.70
CA VAL A 76 9.91 18.66 13.30
C VAL A 76 11.00 17.79 13.89
N LEU A 77 10.60 16.69 14.52
CA LEU A 77 11.46 15.57 14.90
C LEU A 77 11.20 14.40 13.95
N SER A 78 12.24 13.88 13.32
CA SER A 78 12.13 12.68 12.48
C SER A 78 12.77 11.48 13.17
N TYR A 79 12.11 10.32 13.09
CA TYR A 79 12.61 9.05 13.59
C TYR A 79 12.13 7.90 12.69
N VAL A 80 12.64 6.70 12.95
CA VAL A 80 12.16 5.47 12.31
C VAL A 80 11.42 4.68 13.37
N ASP A 81 10.18 4.27 13.06
CA ASP A 81 9.35 3.51 14.00
C ASP A 81 9.74 2.01 14.03
N TYR A 82 9.04 1.25 14.86
CA TYR A 82 9.27 -0.19 15.05
C TYR A 82 9.21 -0.99 13.74
N PHE A 83 8.34 -0.60 12.81
CA PHE A 83 8.17 -1.28 11.51
C PHE A 83 9.14 -0.78 10.43
N GLY A 84 10.07 0.10 10.76
CA GLY A 84 11.03 0.68 9.82
C GLY A 84 10.49 1.86 9.01
N THR A 85 9.30 2.37 9.35
CA THR A 85 8.69 3.50 8.64
C THR A 85 9.26 4.82 9.15
N ARG A 86 9.59 5.72 8.22
CA ARG A 86 10.01 7.08 8.56
C ARG A 86 8.82 7.90 9.05
N VAL A 87 8.95 8.42 10.25
CA VAL A 87 7.94 9.25 10.92
C VAL A 87 8.50 10.66 11.11
N SER A 88 7.68 11.66 10.82
CA SER A 88 7.96 13.04 11.21
C SER A 88 6.90 13.48 12.23
N ALA A 89 7.36 13.73 13.46
CA ALA A 89 6.52 14.20 14.56
C ALA A 89 6.69 15.72 14.71
N PHE A 90 5.61 16.42 14.95
CA PHE A 90 5.62 17.86 15.19
C PHE A 90 4.44 18.31 16.05
N ASP A 91 4.67 19.38 16.79
CA ASP A 91 3.68 20.00 17.66
C ASP A 91 3.37 21.40 17.15
N VAL A 92 2.14 21.86 17.38
CA VAL A 92 1.73 23.25 17.14
C VAL A 92 1.10 23.77 18.42
N HIS A 93 1.79 24.70 19.10
CA HIS A 93 1.35 25.29 20.37
C HIS A 93 0.69 26.67 20.24
N ARG A 94 0.71 27.24 19.05
CA ARG A 94 0.01 28.51 18.78
C ARG A 94 -1.42 28.27 18.29
N PRO A 95 -2.36 29.17 18.65
CA PRO A 95 -3.72 29.08 18.16
C PRO A 95 -3.81 29.10 16.64
N HIS A 96 -4.53 28.13 16.07
CA HIS A 96 -4.69 28.00 14.62
C HIS A 96 -6.07 27.47 14.24
N ARG A 97 -6.51 27.73 13.02
CA ARG A 97 -7.77 27.23 12.44
C ARG A 97 -7.54 26.35 11.22
N HIS A 98 -6.30 26.15 10.82
CA HIS A 98 -5.91 25.22 9.79
C HIS A 98 -4.56 24.59 10.14
N LEU A 99 -4.35 23.39 9.64
CA LEU A 99 -3.06 22.70 9.67
C LEU A 99 -2.84 22.11 8.29
N ALA A 100 -1.81 22.57 7.61
CA ALA A 100 -1.43 22.05 6.30
C ALA A 100 -0.07 21.34 6.39
N VAL A 101 0.00 20.14 5.83
CA VAL A 101 1.24 19.35 5.71
C VAL A 101 1.43 19.00 4.25
N THR A 102 2.62 19.30 3.71
CA THR A 102 2.97 18.97 2.34
C THR A 102 4.30 18.23 2.32
N ALA A 103 4.28 16.97 1.86
CA ALA A 103 5.48 16.18 1.59
C ALA A 103 5.77 16.21 0.09
N THR A 104 6.99 16.64 -0.26
CA THR A 104 7.48 16.61 -1.64
C THR A 104 8.67 15.67 -1.69
N THR A 105 8.59 14.61 -2.50
CA THR A 105 9.63 13.59 -2.60
C THR A 105 9.95 13.30 -4.06
N THR A 106 11.23 13.17 -4.37
CA THR A 106 11.70 12.61 -5.64
C THR A 106 12.32 11.26 -5.35
N VAL A 107 11.82 10.22 -6.01
CA VAL A 107 12.26 8.83 -5.83
C VAL A 107 12.55 8.19 -7.18
N GLU A 108 13.61 7.38 -7.23
CA GLU A 108 13.83 6.44 -8.33
C GLU A 108 13.31 5.06 -7.95
N THR A 109 12.60 4.43 -8.88
CA THR A 109 12.14 3.05 -8.74
C THR A 109 12.77 2.19 -9.81
N PHE A 110 13.24 1.01 -9.39
CA PHE A 110 13.94 0.06 -10.24
C PHE A 110 13.00 -1.06 -10.68
N PRO A 111 13.20 -1.62 -11.89
CA PRO A 111 12.44 -2.79 -12.30
C PRO A 111 12.56 -3.90 -11.25
N PRO A 112 11.49 -4.62 -10.94
CA PRO A 112 11.60 -5.77 -10.06
C PRO A 112 12.58 -6.74 -10.69
N ALA A 113 13.56 -7.20 -9.92
CA ALA A 113 14.36 -8.36 -10.31
C ALA A 113 13.37 -9.49 -10.56
N ALA A 114 13.31 -9.97 -11.80
CA ALA A 114 12.26 -10.85 -12.29
C ALA A 114 12.05 -12.03 -11.33
N SER A 115 10.92 -12.05 -10.65
CA SER A 115 10.34 -13.29 -10.12
C SER A 115 9.09 -13.10 -9.29
N TRP A 116 7.98 -13.37 -9.89
CA TRP A 116 6.80 -13.89 -9.23
C TRP A 116 6.19 -14.95 -10.17
N PRO A 117 6.13 -16.21 -9.79
CA PRO A 117 5.56 -17.27 -10.63
C PRO A 117 4.07 -17.12 -10.94
N GLY A 118 3.36 -16.24 -10.21
CA GLY A 118 1.92 -16.02 -10.35
C GLY A 118 1.53 -14.70 -10.99
N ALA A 119 2.46 -13.77 -11.25
CA ALA A 119 2.14 -12.43 -11.76
C ALA A 119 2.09 -12.35 -13.29
N SER A 120 2.23 -13.46 -14.01
CA SER A 120 2.16 -13.44 -15.45
C SER A 120 0.91 -14.11 -15.97
N GLY A 121 0.05 -13.32 -16.56
CA GLY A 121 -0.84 -13.80 -17.60
C GLY A 121 -0.10 -14.21 -18.88
N THR A 122 1.19 -14.58 -18.86
CA THR A 122 1.89 -15.24 -19.98
C THR A 122 3.19 -15.91 -19.52
N ALA A 123 3.30 -17.14 -19.92
CA ALA A 123 4.33 -18.13 -19.78
C ALA A 123 5.81 -17.67 -19.76
N GLY A 124 6.58 -18.34 -18.90
CA GLY A 124 7.89 -18.87 -19.31
C GLY A 124 9.07 -17.92 -19.24
N GLY A 125 9.77 -17.93 -18.10
CA GLY A 125 11.12 -17.43 -17.98
C GLY A 125 11.79 -18.08 -16.78
N ALA A 126 12.39 -19.24 -16.95
CA ALA A 126 13.32 -19.80 -15.99
C ALA A 126 14.54 -18.88 -15.90
N GLY A 127 14.75 -18.21 -14.75
CA GLY A 127 15.94 -17.40 -14.56
C GLY A 127 15.85 -16.34 -13.50
N SER A 128 15.34 -16.63 -12.30
CA SER A 128 15.49 -15.72 -11.15
C SER A 128 16.00 -16.51 -9.96
N GLY A 129 17.19 -16.11 -9.45
CA GLY A 129 17.88 -16.77 -8.34
C GLY A 129 17.30 -16.50 -6.96
N GLY A 130 15.99 -16.33 -6.83
CA GLY A 130 15.29 -16.30 -5.54
C GLY A 130 15.05 -17.72 -5.01
N PRO A 131 14.86 -17.89 -3.69
CA PRO A 131 14.50 -19.17 -3.11
C PRO A 131 13.17 -19.65 -3.71
N ALA A 132 13.03 -20.98 -3.87
CA ALA A 132 11.78 -21.58 -4.30
C ALA A 132 10.68 -21.27 -3.27
N PRO A 133 9.41 -21.04 -3.71
CA PRO A 133 8.29 -20.87 -2.79
C PRO A 133 8.16 -22.04 -1.82
N MET A 134 7.89 -21.76 -0.55
CA MET A 134 7.74 -22.79 0.48
C MET A 134 6.46 -23.61 0.26
N THR A 135 6.54 -24.89 0.61
CA THR A 135 5.35 -25.71 0.82
C THR A 135 4.71 -25.40 2.17
N TRP A 136 3.48 -25.86 2.38
CA TRP A 136 2.80 -25.73 3.68
C TRP A 136 3.57 -26.42 4.83
N VAL A 137 4.25 -27.52 4.53
CA VAL A 137 5.06 -28.27 5.51
C VAL A 137 6.31 -27.48 5.91
N GLU A 138 6.97 -26.89 4.93
CA GLU A 138 8.16 -26.04 5.17
C GLU A 138 7.78 -24.78 5.94
N LEU A 139 6.67 -24.11 5.59
CA LEU A 139 6.19 -22.95 6.31
C LEU A 139 5.89 -23.30 7.79
N ALA A 140 5.17 -24.39 8.04
CA ALA A 140 4.85 -24.85 9.39
C ALA A 140 6.08 -25.27 10.20
N GLY A 141 7.13 -25.77 9.53
CA GLY A 141 8.39 -26.17 10.17
C GLY A 141 9.40 -25.05 10.35
N ALA A 142 9.15 -23.86 9.81
CA ALA A 142 10.13 -22.76 9.78
C ALA A 142 10.28 -22.00 11.10
N GLY A 143 9.44 -22.28 12.13
CA GLY A 143 9.50 -21.61 13.43
C GLY A 143 9.28 -20.10 13.36
N LEU A 144 8.26 -19.70 12.62
CA LEU A 144 7.96 -18.29 12.34
C LEU A 144 7.16 -17.58 13.45
N ASP A 145 6.70 -18.29 14.45
CA ASP A 145 5.79 -17.74 15.48
C ASP A 145 6.40 -16.55 16.22
N ASP A 146 7.66 -16.66 16.69
CA ASP A 146 8.33 -15.57 17.41
C ASP A 146 8.71 -14.39 16.51
N PRO A 147 9.44 -14.58 15.38
CA PRO A 147 9.91 -13.46 14.56
C PRO A 147 8.81 -12.78 13.74
N PHE A 148 7.64 -13.43 13.59
CA PHE A 148 6.53 -12.93 12.77
C PHE A 148 5.20 -12.87 13.53
N GLU A 149 5.19 -12.90 14.86
CA GLU A 149 3.96 -12.88 15.67
C GLU A 149 3.01 -11.74 15.26
N GLU A 150 3.53 -10.53 15.07
CA GLU A 150 2.72 -9.38 14.67
C GLU A 150 2.09 -9.55 13.29
N TYR A 151 2.74 -10.31 12.41
CA TYR A 151 2.29 -10.55 11.04
C TYR A 151 1.45 -11.83 10.88
N LEU A 152 1.32 -12.61 11.97
CA LEU A 152 0.43 -13.78 12.09
C LEU A 152 -0.82 -13.44 12.89
N SER A 153 -0.71 -12.54 13.87
CA SER A 153 -1.81 -12.17 14.74
C SER A 153 -2.85 -11.29 14.05
N PRO A 154 -4.15 -11.55 14.26
CA PRO A 154 -5.20 -10.67 13.75
C PRO A 154 -5.18 -9.33 14.48
N THR A 155 -5.58 -8.28 13.77
CA THR A 155 -5.86 -6.95 14.36
C THR A 155 -7.38 -6.68 14.28
N PRO A 156 -7.91 -5.69 14.98
CA PRO A 156 -9.33 -5.33 14.83
C PRO A 156 -9.76 -4.98 13.39
N LEU A 157 -8.83 -4.56 12.51
CA LEU A 157 -9.14 -4.28 11.11
C LEU A 157 -9.02 -5.51 10.20
N THR A 158 -8.29 -6.54 10.62
CA THR A 158 -8.02 -7.75 9.81
C THR A 158 -8.62 -9.03 10.40
N ALA A 159 -9.26 -8.96 11.57
CA ALA A 159 -9.94 -10.10 12.18
C ALA A 159 -11.08 -10.60 11.26
N LEU A 160 -11.23 -11.91 11.18
CA LEU A 160 -12.26 -12.57 10.40
C LEU A 160 -13.35 -13.12 11.31
N ASP A 161 -14.55 -13.27 10.76
CA ASP A 161 -15.62 -14.08 11.32
C ASP A 161 -15.50 -15.55 10.86
N ASP A 162 -16.38 -16.42 11.35
CA ASP A 162 -16.36 -17.85 11.05
C ASP A 162 -16.60 -18.13 9.55
N GLU A 163 -17.39 -17.30 8.86
CA GLU A 163 -17.67 -17.45 7.43
C GLU A 163 -16.40 -17.21 6.61
N LEU A 164 -15.73 -16.07 6.85
CA LEU A 164 -14.49 -15.72 6.17
C LEU A 164 -13.34 -16.67 6.51
N ALA A 165 -13.27 -17.13 7.76
CA ALA A 165 -12.29 -18.14 8.17
C ALA A 165 -12.51 -19.47 7.45
N GLY A 166 -13.77 -19.88 7.27
CA GLY A 166 -14.12 -21.08 6.49
C GLY A 166 -13.73 -20.96 5.01
N ILE A 167 -13.99 -19.81 4.39
CA ILE A 167 -13.58 -19.54 3.00
C ILE A 167 -12.05 -19.57 2.88
N ALA A 168 -11.35 -18.99 3.85
CA ALA A 168 -9.89 -19.01 3.87
C ALA A 168 -9.34 -20.43 3.97
N ASP A 169 -9.93 -21.28 4.83
CA ASP A 169 -9.53 -22.69 4.97
C ASP A 169 -9.77 -23.48 3.68
N ASP A 170 -10.89 -23.28 3.02
CA ASP A 170 -11.19 -23.87 1.72
C ASP A 170 -10.14 -23.50 0.65
N ILE A 171 -9.74 -22.22 0.60
CA ILE A 171 -8.67 -21.78 -0.31
C ILE A 171 -7.35 -22.45 0.04
N ARG A 172 -7.00 -22.51 1.34
CA ARG A 172 -5.78 -23.16 1.81
C ARG A 172 -5.70 -24.62 1.41
N GLN A 173 -6.78 -25.39 1.61
CA GLN A 173 -6.85 -26.82 1.28
C GLN A 173 -6.68 -27.09 -0.22
N ASN A 174 -7.09 -26.13 -1.06
CA ASN A 174 -7.00 -26.22 -2.52
C ASN A 174 -5.75 -25.54 -3.11
N SER A 175 -4.81 -25.11 -2.26
CA SER A 175 -3.59 -24.41 -2.67
C SER A 175 -2.35 -25.27 -2.50
N ALA A 176 -1.44 -25.22 -3.48
CA ALA A 176 -0.18 -25.98 -3.47
C ALA A 176 0.79 -25.51 -2.37
N GLY A 177 0.69 -24.24 -1.95
CA GLY A 177 1.54 -23.63 -0.94
C GLY A 177 1.11 -22.18 -0.66
N PRO A 178 1.85 -21.46 0.22
CA PRO A 178 1.49 -20.11 0.63
C PRO A 178 1.34 -19.11 -0.51
N SER A 179 2.23 -19.16 -1.50
CA SER A 179 2.18 -18.26 -2.66
C SER A 179 0.99 -18.53 -3.59
N ASP A 180 0.61 -19.79 -3.79
CA ASP A 180 -0.62 -20.12 -4.55
C ASP A 180 -1.85 -19.67 -3.77
N ALA A 181 -1.87 -19.85 -2.44
CA ALA A 181 -2.95 -19.34 -1.59
C ALA A 181 -3.06 -17.81 -1.67
N ALA A 182 -1.95 -17.09 -1.62
CA ALA A 182 -1.94 -15.63 -1.73
C ALA A 182 -2.53 -15.15 -3.06
N ALA A 183 -2.18 -15.77 -4.18
CA ALA A 183 -2.73 -15.46 -5.49
C ALA A 183 -4.26 -15.70 -5.54
N ARG A 184 -4.72 -16.82 -4.97
CA ARG A 184 -6.15 -17.17 -4.91
C ARG A 184 -6.93 -16.23 -4.00
N VAL A 185 -6.38 -15.89 -2.83
CA VAL A 185 -6.97 -14.92 -1.90
C VAL A 185 -7.12 -13.56 -2.58
N CYS A 186 -6.07 -13.04 -3.21
CA CYS A 186 -6.14 -11.74 -3.89
C CYS A 186 -7.17 -11.74 -5.02
N SER A 187 -7.23 -12.81 -5.82
CA SER A 187 -8.24 -12.96 -6.88
C SER A 187 -9.65 -13.03 -6.32
N TRP A 188 -9.85 -13.77 -5.22
CA TRP A 188 -11.14 -13.90 -4.56
C TRP A 188 -11.60 -12.58 -3.94
N VAL A 189 -10.71 -11.87 -3.23
CA VAL A 189 -10.99 -10.56 -2.64
C VAL A 189 -11.38 -9.55 -3.72
N HIS A 190 -10.61 -9.48 -4.80
CA HIS A 190 -10.89 -8.60 -5.93
C HIS A 190 -12.26 -8.86 -6.58
N SER A 191 -12.63 -10.14 -6.72
CA SER A 191 -13.93 -10.52 -7.31
C SER A 191 -15.09 -10.32 -6.33
N THR A 192 -14.83 -10.27 -5.03
CA THR A 192 -15.84 -10.19 -3.97
C THR A 192 -16.19 -8.76 -3.60
N LEU A 193 -15.22 -7.84 -3.62
CA LEU A 193 -15.42 -6.43 -3.27
C LEU A 193 -15.42 -5.55 -4.52
N THR A 194 -16.45 -4.74 -4.66
CA THR A 194 -16.47 -3.67 -5.66
C THR A 194 -15.66 -2.49 -5.15
N TYR A 195 -14.69 -2.01 -5.94
CA TYR A 195 -13.95 -0.79 -5.60
C TYR A 195 -14.86 0.43 -5.69
N GLU A 196 -15.04 1.14 -4.57
CA GLU A 196 -15.90 2.31 -4.48
C GLU A 196 -15.30 3.34 -3.51
N THR A 197 -14.81 4.46 -4.05
CA THR A 197 -14.24 5.55 -3.25
C THR A 197 -15.32 6.16 -2.35
N GLY A 198 -14.99 6.32 -1.06
CA GLY A 198 -15.89 6.91 -0.06
C GLY A 198 -16.94 5.94 0.49
N ALA A 199 -16.95 4.68 0.08
CA ALA A 199 -17.86 3.66 0.61
C ALA A 199 -17.52 3.23 2.05
N THR A 200 -16.25 3.37 2.44
CA THR A 200 -15.69 2.93 3.73
C THR A 200 -14.86 4.04 4.37
N GLY A 201 -14.56 3.88 5.64
CA GLY A 201 -13.71 4.78 6.40
C GLY A 201 -12.43 4.06 6.89
N VAL A 202 -11.52 4.82 7.48
CA VAL A 202 -10.23 4.31 7.97
C VAL A 202 -10.35 3.29 9.13
N SER A 203 -11.51 3.20 9.76
CA SER A 203 -11.81 2.24 10.83
C SER A 203 -12.63 1.02 10.36
N THR A 204 -12.99 0.96 9.08
CA THR A 204 -13.74 -0.18 8.53
C THR A 204 -12.92 -1.45 8.61
N SER A 205 -13.48 -2.49 9.21
CA SER A 205 -12.86 -3.81 9.34
C SER A 205 -13.04 -4.66 8.07
N ALA A 206 -12.24 -5.71 7.93
CA ALA A 206 -12.36 -6.68 6.84
C ALA A 206 -13.78 -7.29 6.74
N VAL A 207 -14.37 -7.62 7.89
CA VAL A 207 -15.76 -8.18 7.96
C VAL A 207 -16.79 -7.15 7.50
N GLU A 208 -16.70 -5.90 7.95
CA GLU A 208 -17.63 -4.84 7.53
C GLU A 208 -17.54 -4.58 6.02
N ALA A 209 -16.33 -4.50 5.46
CA ALA A 209 -16.12 -4.35 4.01
C ALA A 209 -16.69 -5.55 3.24
N TYR A 210 -16.48 -6.78 3.75
CA TYR A 210 -17.03 -7.99 3.16
C TYR A 210 -18.56 -8.00 3.16
N ILE A 211 -19.22 -7.64 4.26
CA ILE A 211 -20.68 -7.53 4.35
C ILE A 211 -21.20 -6.48 3.37
N ALA A 212 -20.53 -5.34 3.28
CA ALA A 212 -20.91 -4.24 2.38
C ALA A 212 -20.64 -4.57 0.90
N ARG A 213 -19.82 -5.60 0.59
CA ARG A 213 -19.39 -5.98 -0.77
C ARG A 213 -18.72 -4.86 -1.55
N ARG A 214 -18.13 -3.90 -0.86
CA ARG A 214 -17.47 -2.74 -1.44
C ARG A 214 -16.41 -2.19 -0.50
N GLY A 215 -15.42 -1.50 -1.06
CA GLY A 215 -14.35 -0.88 -0.29
C GLY A 215 -13.31 -0.24 -1.19
N VAL A 216 -12.22 0.22 -0.59
CA VAL A 216 -11.07 0.79 -1.28
C VAL A 216 -9.83 -0.11 -1.09
N CYS A 217 -8.68 0.27 -1.62
CA CYS A 217 -7.43 -0.52 -1.53
C CYS A 217 -7.08 -0.94 -0.09
N GLN A 218 -7.38 -0.11 0.91
CA GLN A 218 -7.22 -0.44 2.33
C GLN A 218 -8.05 -1.67 2.71
N ASP A 219 -9.32 -1.71 2.33
CA ASP A 219 -10.26 -2.77 2.72
C ASP A 219 -9.93 -4.10 2.04
N LEU A 220 -9.59 -4.05 0.73
CA LEU A 220 -9.14 -5.22 0.00
C LEU A 220 -7.86 -5.80 0.61
N SER A 221 -6.92 -4.93 0.99
CA SER A 221 -5.69 -5.35 1.66
C SER A 221 -5.95 -5.96 3.04
N HIS A 222 -6.82 -5.35 3.87
CA HIS A 222 -7.16 -5.89 5.19
C HIS A 222 -7.81 -7.26 5.10
N LEU A 223 -8.74 -7.45 4.16
CA LEU A 223 -9.41 -8.75 3.96
C LEU A 223 -8.41 -9.81 3.50
N ALA A 224 -7.54 -9.49 2.54
CA ALA A 224 -6.50 -10.41 2.09
C ALA A 224 -5.51 -10.78 3.21
N ILE A 225 -5.09 -9.81 4.02
CA ILE A 225 -4.22 -10.01 5.18
C ILE A 225 -4.87 -10.94 6.20
N GLY A 226 -6.14 -10.67 6.56
CA GLY A 226 -6.87 -11.50 7.51
C GLY A 226 -6.96 -12.96 7.07
N MET A 227 -7.30 -13.20 5.80
CA MET A 227 -7.39 -14.55 5.24
C MET A 227 -6.03 -15.27 5.22
N LEU A 228 -4.95 -14.60 4.82
CA LEU A 228 -3.62 -15.23 4.79
C LEU A 228 -3.10 -15.53 6.20
N ARG A 229 -3.31 -14.62 7.16
CA ARG A 229 -2.93 -14.85 8.56
C ARG A 229 -3.70 -16.03 9.18
N SER A 230 -4.99 -16.18 8.88
CA SER A 230 -5.78 -17.32 9.35
C SER A 230 -5.27 -18.66 8.81
N MET A 231 -4.56 -18.66 7.68
CA MET A 231 -3.89 -19.83 7.11
C MET A 231 -2.49 -20.08 7.73
N GLY A 232 -1.99 -19.19 8.61
CA GLY A 232 -0.66 -19.24 9.17
C GLY A 232 0.43 -18.63 8.27
N VAL A 233 0.07 -17.79 7.30
CA VAL A 233 1.01 -17.09 6.42
C VAL A 233 1.29 -15.70 6.99
N PRO A 234 2.54 -15.39 7.41
CA PRO A 234 2.88 -14.06 7.88
C PRO A 234 2.61 -13.03 6.78
N THR A 235 1.76 -12.05 7.06
CA THR A 235 1.32 -11.07 6.06
C THR A 235 1.26 -9.69 6.66
N ARG A 236 1.77 -8.68 5.94
CA ARG A 236 1.82 -7.30 6.38
C ARG A 236 1.17 -6.34 5.37
N TYR A 237 0.69 -5.26 5.91
CA TYR A 237 0.11 -4.14 5.18
C TYR A 237 1.22 -3.21 4.69
N VAL A 238 1.11 -2.74 3.45
CA VAL A 238 2.00 -1.74 2.88
C VAL A 238 1.20 -0.51 2.51
N SER A 239 1.66 0.65 2.99
CA SER A 239 1.17 1.96 2.59
C SER A 239 2.18 2.63 1.67
N GLY A 240 1.68 3.26 0.61
CA GLY A 240 2.56 3.92 -0.35
C GLY A 240 1.80 4.78 -1.35
N TYR A 241 2.43 4.98 -2.49
CA TYR A 241 1.86 5.71 -3.63
C TYR A 241 1.85 4.82 -4.87
N LEU A 242 0.83 5.00 -5.69
CA LEU A 242 0.71 4.33 -6.97
C LEU A 242 0.60 5.36 -8.10
N HIS A 243 1.56 5.29 -9.04
CA HIS A 243 1.42 5.96 -10.32
C HIS A 243 0.55 5.07 -11.23
N PRO A 244 -0.54 5.57 -11.83
CA PRO A 244 -1.48 4.72 -12.57
C PRO A 244 -0.87 3.99 -13.78
N GLY A 245 0.41 4.22 -14.09
CA GLY A 245 1.12 3.50 -15.16
C GLY A 245 0.64 3.88 -16.56
N GLY A 246 0.96 3.05 -17.54
CA GLY A 246 0.48 3.17 -18.91
C GLY A 246 1.04 4.35 -19.71
N THR A 247 0.22 4.91 -20.59
CA THR A 247 0.59 5.96 -21.55
C THR A 247 0.71 7.37 -20.97
N VAL A 248 0.93 7.50 -19.64
CA VAL A 248 1.09 8.82 -19.02
C VAL A 248 2.38 9.46 -19.50
N GLU A 249 2.25 10.64 -20.10
CA GLU A 249 3.37 11.40 -20.64
C GLU A 249 4.36 11.78 -19.54
N VAL A 250 5.65 11.58 -19.80
CA VAL A 250 6.74 12.06 -18.96
C VAL A 250 6.61 13.57 -18.76
N GLY A 251 6.73 14.03 -17.53
CA GLY A 251 6.58 15.44 -17.14
C GLY A 251 5.15 15.89 -16.86
N LYS A 252 4.14 15.07 -17.14
CA LYS A 252 2.75 15.39 -16.81
C LYS A 252 2.39 14.97 -15.39
N ALA A 253 1.97 15.94 -14.58
CA ALA A 253 1.43 15.65 -13.25
C ALA A 253 0.04 15.04 -13.37
N ILE A 254 -0.17 13.92 -12.68
CA ILE A 254 -1.47 13.26 -12.57
C ILE A 254 -1.95 13.33 -11.12
N THR A 255 -3.26 13.34 -10.93
CA THR A 255 -3.84 13.11 -9.62
C THR A 255 -3.63 11.64 -9.29
N GLY A 256 -2.82 11.37 -8.26
CA GLY A 256 -2.62 10.06 -7.67
C GLY A 256 -3.42 9.94 -6.39
N GLU A 257 -3.34 8.78 -5.80
CA GLU A 257 -3.88 8.50 -4.47
C GLU A 257 -2.79 7.84 -3.63
N SER A 258 -2.91 7.95 -2.30
CA SER A 258 -2.26 6.99 -1.42
C SER A 258 -2.83 5.61 -1.73
N HIS A 259 -1.98 4.61 -1.75
CA HIS A 259 -2.36 3.27 -2.14
C HIS A 259 -1.90 2.25 -1.11
N ALA A 260 -2.59 1.11 -1.09
CA ALA A 260 -2.28 0.02 -0.18
C ALA A 260 -2.23 -1.30 -0.92
N TRP A 261 -1.33 -2.17 -0.47
CA TRP A 261 -1.19 -3.54 -0.94
C TRP A 261 -0.67 -4.44 0.18
N ILE A 262 -0.40 -5.69 -0.13
CA ILE A 262 0.07 -6.68 0.84
C ILE A 262 1.46 -7.20 0.50
N GLU A 263 2.17 -7.62 1.54
CA GLU A 263 3.34 -8.49 1.43
C GLU A 263 3.14 -9.71 2.33
N TRP A 264 3.50 -10.91 1.83
CA TRP A 264 3.49 -12.15 2.63
C TRP A 264 4.84 -12.83 2.58
N PHE A 265 5.11 -13.68 3.57
CA PHE A 265 6.36 -14.41 3.70
C PHE A 265 6.18 -15.89 3.37
N ASP A 266 7.03 -16.39 2.45
CA ASP A 266 7.18 -17.81 2.12
C ASP A 266 8.65 -18.16 1.85
N GLY A 267 9.52 -17.89 2.84
CA GLY A 267 10.97 -17.96 2.69
C GLY A 267 11.61 -16.64 2.31
N SER A 268 10.84 -15.75 1.68
CA SER A 268 11.15 -14.34 1.42
C SER A 268 9.86 -13.53 1.41
N TRP A 269 9.98 -12.19 1.53
CA TRP A 269 8.82 -11.31 1.40
C TRP A 269 8.43 -11.17 -0.07
N ASN A 270 7.22 -11.62 -0.39
CA ASN A 270 6.57 -11.44 -1.69
C ASN A 270 5.52 -10.33 -1.59
N ARG A 271 5.13 -9.72 -2.70
CA ARG A 271 4.23 -8.58 -2.72
C ARG A 271 3.19 -8.69 -3.84
N PHE A 272 1.96 -8.27 -3.55
CA PHE A 272 0.88 -8.24 -4.52
C PHE A 272 -0.14 -7.16 -4.17
N ASP A 273 -0.72 -6.55 -5.19
CA ASP A 273 -1.77 -5.56 -5.08
C ASP A 273 -3.12 -6.23 -5.37
N PRO A 274 -3.94 -6.51 -4.35
CA PRO A 274 -5.24 -7.16 -4.53
C PRO A 274 -6.26 -6.26 -5.23
N THR A 275 -6.02 -4.94 -5.25
CA THR A 275 -6.92 -3.98 -5.91
C THR A 275 -6.77 -4.01 -7.43
N ASN A 276 -5.54 -4.09 -7.90
CA ASN A 276 -5.23 -4.05 -9.33
C ASN A 276 -4.86 -5.42 -9.92
N LEU A 277 -4.83 -6.48 -9.11
CA LEU A 277 -4.38 -7.83 -9.46
C LEU A 277 -3.00 -7.84 -10.15
N THR A 278 -2.07 -7.09 -9.61
CA THR A 278 -0.73 -6.94 -10.16
C THR A 278 0.36 -7.03 -9.09
N ALA A 279 1.54 -7.50 -9.46
CA ALA A 279 2.70 -7.41 -8.61
C ALA A 279 3.19 -5.95 -8.55
N PRO A 280 3.42 -5.38 -7.35
CA PRO A 280 4.03 -4.08 -7.21
C PRO A 280 5.36 -3.98 -7.95
N GLY A 281 5.49 -2.97 -8.78
CA GLY A 281 6.65 -2.67 -9.61
C GLY A 281 7.04 -1.20 -9.52
N GLN A 282 7.67 -0.68 -10.57
CA GLN A 282 8.19 0.70 -10.61
C GLN A 282 7.12 1.79 -10.39
N ALA A 283 5.84 1.47 -10.67
CA ALA A 283 4.73 2.37 -10.41
C ALA A 283 4.37 2.50 -8.92
N HIS A 284 4.84 1.57 -8.08
CA HIS A 284 4.56 1.53 -6.64
C HIS A 284 5.73 2.10 -5.87
N VAL A 285 5.45 3.04 -4.97
CA VAL A 285 6.44 3.64 -4.06
C VAL A 285 6.04 3.33 -2.64
N VAL A 286 6.86 2.57 -1.91
CA VAL A 286 6.62 2.21 -0.52
C VAL A 286 6.91 3.40 0.39
N VAL A 287 5.98 3.71 1.29
CA VAL A 287 6.17 4.68 2.37
C VAL A 287 6.40 3.98 3.70
N GLY A 288 5.61 2.96 4.00
CA GLY A 288 5.73 2.25 5.25
C GLY A 288 5.01 0.91 5.26
N ARG A 289 5.32 0.12 6.28
CA ARG A 289 4.74 -1.20 6.53
C ARG A 289 4.17 -1.27 7.94
N GLY A 290 3.22 -2.16 8.14
CA GLY A 290 2.64 -2.40 9.45
C GLY A 290 1.72 -3.62 9.44
N ARG A 291 1.05 -3.85 10.56
CA ARG A 291 0.09 -4.95 10.71
C ARG A 291 -1.22 -4.64 9.98
N ASP A 292 -1.61 -3.37 9.99
CA ASP A 292 -2.80 -2.82 9.33
C ASP A 292 -2.59 -1.30 9.08
N TYR A 293 -3.61 -0.62 8.56
CA TYR A 293 -3.58 0.81 8.31
C TYR A 293 -3.21 1.65 9.54
N ARG A 294 -3.57 1.24 10.76
CA ARG A 294 -3.35 2.04 11.98
C ARG A 294 -1.87 2.19 12.36
N ASP A 295 -1.02 1.30 11.88
CA ASP A 295 0.43 1.41 12.08
C ASP A 295 1.06 2.44 11.09
N VAL A 296 0.43 2.65 9.94
CA VAL A 296 0.98 3.47 8.84
C VAL A 296 0.03 4.55 8.29
N PRO A 297 -0.80 5.20 9.12
CA PRO A 297 -1.65 6.27 8.60
C PRO A 297 -0.77 7.42 8.09
N PRO A 298 -1.08 8.01 6.92
CA PRO A 298 -0.32 9.14 6.39
C PRO A 298 -0.22 10.31 7.37
N MET A 299 -1.29 10.53 8.14
CA MET A 299 -1.32 11.52 9.21
C MET A 299 -2.19 11.03 10.37
N LYS A 300 -1.71 11.20 11.59
CA LYS A 300 -2.48 11.04 12.82
C LYS A 300 -2.09 12.13 13.81
N GLY A 301 -3.01 12.51 14.68
CA GLY A 301 -2.71 13.50 15.71
C GLY A 301 -3.81 13.59 16.76
N VAL A 302 -3.48 14.29 17.83
CA VAL A 302 -4.43 14.72 18.86
C VAL A 302 -4.33 16.23 19.02
N TYR A 303 -5.45 16.88 19.24
CA TYR A 303 -5.49 18.34 19.36
C TYR A 303 -6.54 18.78 20.39
N ALA A 304 -6.35 19.98 20.91
CA ALA A 304 -7.29 20.63 21.83
C ALA A 304 -8.07 21.73 21.11
N GLY A 305 -9.32 21.42 20.78
CA GLY A 305 -10.21 22.31 20.03
C GLY A 305 -11.43 21.56 19.50
N PRO A 306 -12.23 22.21 18.66
CA PRO A 306 -13.37 21.59 18.01
C PRO A 306 -12.93 20.61 16.94
N ASP A 307 -13.80 19.65 16.62
CA ASP A 307 -13.54 18.67 15.54
C ASP A 307 -13.30 19.37 14.21
N ALA A 308 -12.41 18.79 13.40
CA ALA A 308 -12.13 19.30 12.06
C ALA A 308 -13.40 19.22 11.20
N THR A 309 -13.68 20.27 10.46
CA THR A 309 -14.82 20.35 9.51
C THR A 309 -14.41 20.01 8.08
N GLY A 310 -13.10 19.99 7.80
CA GLY A 310 -12.54 19.62 6.51
C GLY A 310 -11.26 18.85 6.67
N ASN A 311 -11.13 17.80 5.83
CA ASN A 311 -9.89 17.06 5.61
C ASN A 311 -9.72 16.94 4.10
N ASP A 312 -8.86 17.78 3.53
CA ASP A 312 -8.55 17.79 2.10
C ASP A 312 -7.20 17.14 1.87
N VAL A 313 -7.22 16.01 1.17
CA VAL A 313 -6.03 15.23 0.83
C VAL A 313 -5.83 15.25 -0.67
N THR A 314 -4.65 15.66 -1.11
CA THR A 314 -4.28 15.68 -2.52
C THR A 314 -2.94 15.00 -2.70
N VAL A 315 -2.88 14.02 -3.61
CA VAL A 315 -1.63 13.41 -4.07
C VAL A 315 -1.45 13.71 -5.54
N ARG A 316 -0.28 14.22 -5.90
CA ARG A 316 0.13 14.41 -7.31
C ARG A 316 1.40 13.65 -7.57
N ILE A 317 1.42 12.87 -8.64
CA ILE A 317 2.58 12.09 -9.05
C ILE A 317 2.96 12.50 -10.47
N THR A 318 4.24 12.74 -10.69
CA THR A 318 4.79 13.09 -12.00
C THR A 318 5.94 12.14 -12.31
N ARG A 319 5.84 11.40 -13.41
CA ARG A 319 6.98 10.64 -13.92
C ARG A 319 7.92 11.62 -14.63
N LEU A 320 9.15 11.75 -14.15
CA LEU A 320 10.16 12.65 -14.69
C LEU A 320 11.01 12.01 -15.80
N ARG A 321 11.11 10.69 -15.78
CA ARG A 321 11.73 9.83 -16.81
C ARG A 321 11.26 8.39 -16.66
#